data_c08cdac697b6c798d4e9ecf8ff12f94b
#
_entry.id   c08cdac697b6c798d4e9ecf8ff12f94b
#
_cell.length_a   1.000
_cell.length_b   1.000
_cell.length_c   1.000
_cell.angle_alpha   90.00
_cell.angle_beta   90.00
_cell.angle_gamma   90.00
#
_symmetry.space_group_name_H-M   'P 1'
#
loop_
_entity.id
_entity.type
_entity.pdbx_description
1 polymer ?
#
loop_
_entity_poly.entity_id
_entity_poly.type
_entity_poly.pdbx_seq_one_letter_code
_entity_poly.pdbx_strand_id
1 'polypeptide(L)'
;MGDPRSLALAVDGVAGVLAVEVTDLTVAYRDRPVLWDVDLSVPSGVLMAIIGPNGAGKTTMIKAILGLVRAAAGQVLIYGRPYTEQRRVVGYVPQRGTVDWDFPTTVLDVVMMGRYGELGWLRRPGKKEREAAMQALEQVGMEAFAKRQISQLSGGQQQRVFLARALVQNAGIYLMDEPF
;
A
#
# COMPACT_ATOMS: atom_id res chain seq x y z
N MET A 1 14.18 -26.96 -1.21
CA MET A 1 14.89 -25.90 -0.52
C MET A 1 15.30 -24.94 -1.61
N GLY A 2 14.46 -23.94 -1.93
CA GLY A 2 14.68 -23.00 -3.04
C GLY A 2 15.72 -21.97 -2.64
N ASP A 3 16.58 -21.61 -3.57
CA ASP A 3 17.62 -20.62 -3.41
C ASP A 3 16.97 -19.26 -3.10
N PRO A 4 17.28 -18.58 -1.96
CA PRO A 4 16.71 -17.30 -1.61
C PRO A 4 17.20 -16.11 -2.48
N ARG A 5 18.04 -16.36 -3.49
CA ARG A 5 18.66 -15.32 -4.32
C ARG A 5 17.85 -14.89 -5.55
N SER A 6 16.59 -15.32 -5.71
CA SER A 6 15.82 -15.05 -6.93
C SER A 6 14.95 -13.78 -6.91
N LEU A 7 15.23 -12.81 -6.05
CA LEU A 7 14.51 -11.54 -5.99
C LEU A 7 15.36 -10.33 -6.42
N ALA A 8 16.35 -10.53 -7.28
CA ALA A 8 17.07 -9.41 -7.89
C ALA A 8 16.40 -9.01 -9.21
N LEU A 9 15.55 -8.00 -9.19
CA LEU A 9 15.11 -7.26 -10.37
C LEU A 9 15.79 -5.90 -10.36
N ALA A 10 17.02 -5.84 -10.84
CA ALA A 10 17.67 -4.60 -11.20
C ALA A 10 17.02 -4.09 -12.49
N VAL A 11 16.35 -2.95 -12.43
CA VAL A 11 16.00 -2.17 -13.62
C VAL A 11 17.21 -1.28 -13.92
N ASP A 12 18.13 -1.81 -14.71
CA ASP A 12 19.26 -1.03 -15.23
C ASP A 12 18.74 0.05 -16.17
N GLY A 13 19.05 1.32 -15.89
CA GLY A 13 19.05 2.36 -16.90
C GLY A 13 18.08 3.53 -16.76
N VAL A 14 17.36 3.73 -15.66
CA VAL A 14 16.59 4.98 -15.46
C VAL A 14 17.31 5.86 -14.45
N ALA A 15 18.05 6.85 -14.94
CA ALA A 15 18.60 7.94 -14.13
C ALA A 15 17.44 8.84 -13.64
N GLY A 16 16.71 8.39 -12.61
CA GLY A 16 15.58 9.08 -12.02
C GLY A 16 15.68 9.05 -10.50
N VAL A 17 14.92 9.94 -9.86
CA VAL A 17 14.78 9.93 -8.39
C VAL A 17 14.18 8.59 -7.97
N LEU A 18 14.86 7.86 -7.06
CA LEU A 18 14.33 6.62 -6.50
C LEU A 18 13.14 6.93 -5.59
N ALA A 19 12.01 6.31 -5.91
CA ALA A 19 10.80 6.40 -5.09
C ALA A 19 10.89 5.50 -3.86
N VAL A 20 11.41 4.28 -4.04
CA VAL A 20 11.69 3.34 -2.94
C VAL A 20 13.09 2.77 -3.14
N GLU A 21 13.86 2.75 -2.06
CA GLU A 21 15.19 2.14 -2.00
C GLU A 21 15.24 1.22 -0.78
N VAL A 22 15.59 -0.02 -1.01
CA VAL A 22 15.77 -1.05 0.02
C VAL A 22 17.18 -1.57 -0.11
N THR A 23 17.93 -1.59 0.99
CA THR A 23 19.34 -1.99 1.01
C THR A 23 19.59 -2.98 2.13
N ASP A 24 20.17 -4.14 1.80
CA ASP A 24 20.57 -5.23 2.71
C ASP A 24 19.42 -5.68 3.63
N LEU A 25 18.17 -5.60 3.16
CA LEU A 25 17.00 -5.81 4.01
C LEU A 25 16.85 -7.25 4.46
N THR A 26 16.93 -7.46 5.76
CA THR A 26 16.65 -8.73 6.41
C THR A 26 15.47 -8.58 7.36
N VAL A 27 14.44 -9.42 7.21
CA VAL A 27 13.27 -9.49 8.09
C VAL A 27 13.10 -10.90 8.58
N ALA A 28 13.02 -11.08 9.90
CA ALA A 28 12.78 -12.37 10.53
C ALA A 28 11.54 -12.30 11.45
N TYR A 29 10.74 -13.35 11.44
CA TYR A 29 9.67 -13.55 12.41
C TYR A 29 10.15 -14.60 13.43
N ARG A 30 10.34 -14.17 14.68
CA ARG A 30 11.05 -14.93 15.73
C ARG A 30 12.45 -15.28 15.20
N ASP A 31 12.79 -16.56 15.07
CA ASP A 31 14.11 -17.03 14.63
C ASP A 31 14.14 -17.48 13.15
N ARG A 32 13.10 -17.16 12.37
CA ARG A 32 13.00 -17.57 10.96
C ARG A 32 13.07 -16.36 10.04
N PRO A 33 14.15 -16.19 9.26
CA PRO A 33 14.23 -15.15 8.27
C PRO A 33 13.23 -15.44 7.14
N VAL A 34 12.48 -14.40 6.75
CA VAL A 34 11.54 -14.43 5.61
C VAL A 34 12.09 -13.61 4.45
N LEU A 35 12.80 -12.53 4.75
CA LEU A 35 13.60 -11.78 3.78
C LEU A 35 15.04 -11.83 4.28
N TRP A 36 15.97 -12.05 3.36
CA TRP A 36 17.39 -12.15 3.67
C TRP A 36 18.19 -11.37 2.64
N ASP A 37 18.90 -10.34 3.10
CA ASP A 37 19.85 -9.56 2.30
C ASP A 37 19.24 -9.11 0.95
N VAL A 38 18.09 -8.44 1.02
CA VAL A 38 17.31 -8.08 -0.16
C VAL A 38 17.57 -6.63 -0.51
N ASP A 39 17.94 -6.40 -1.78
CA ASP A 39 18.04 -5.09 -2.40
C ASP A 39 16.90 -4.86 -3.38
N LEU A 40 16.36 -3.64 -3.39
CA LEU A 40 15.32 -3.22 -4.32
C LEU A 40 15.42 -1.73 -4.57
N SER A 41 15.48 -1.32 -5.83
CA SER A 41 15.45 0.07 -6.25
C SER A 41 14.28 0.30 -7.18
N VAL A 42 13.33 1.16 -6.78
CA VAL A 42 12.14 1.50 -7.56
C VAL A 42 12.23 2.95 -8.00
N PRO A 43 12.43 3.24 -9.30
CA PRO A 43 12.42 4.60 -9.81
C PRO A 43 11.03 5.25 -9.69
N SER A 44 10.99 6.57 -9.67
CA SER A 44 9.75 7.34 -9.73
C SER A 44 9.07 7.18 -11.10
N GLY A 45 7.73 7.14 -11.11
CA GLY A 45 6.95 7.13 -12.35
C GLY A 45 6.88 5.77 -13.06
N VAL A 46 7.32 4.68 -12.42
CA VAL A 46 7.21 3.33 -12.98
C VAL A 46 6.14 2.50 -12.26
N LEU A 47 5.58 1.54 -12.97
CA LEU A 47 4.81 0.45 -12.39
C LEU A 47 5.73 -0.76 -12.24
N MET A 48 5.94 -1.20 -10.99
CA MET A 48 6.75 -2.38 -10.69
C MET A 48 5.89 -3.47 -10.05
N ALA A 49 6.07 -4.71 -10.48
CA ALA A 49 5.42 -5.88 -9.88
C ALA A 49 6.45 -6.79 -9.21
N ILE A 50 6.17 -7.19 -7.97
CA ILE A 50 6.93 -8.21 -7.25
C ILE A 50 6.20 -9.54 -7.42
N ILE A 51 6.80 -10.47 -8.15
CA ILE A 51 6.21 -11.77 -8.50
C ILE A 51 6.95 -12.87 -7.75
N GLY A 52 6.21 -13.87 -7.29
CA GLY A 52 6.77 -15.04 -6.59
C GLY A 52 5.67 -15.93 -6.00
N PRO A 53 6.01 -17.15 -5.58
CA PRO A 53 5.04 -18.07 -4.97
C PRO A 53 4.49 -17.54 -3.64
N ASN A 54 3.41 -18.18 -3.15
CA ASN A 54 2.89 -17.90 -1.83
C ASN A 54 3.95 -18.22 -0.77
N GLY A 55 4.11 -17.34 0.20
CA GLY A 55 5.15 -17.47 1.23
C GLY A 55 6.54 -16.94 0.83
N ALA A 56 6.75 -16.44 -0.39
CA ALA A 56 8.04 -15.88 -0.84
C ALA A 56 8.43 -14.55 -0.15
N GLY A 57 7.59 -13.99 0.72
CA GLY A 57 7.90 -12.76 1.45
C GLY A 57 7.37 -11.47 0.79
N LYS A 58 6.56 -11.54 -0.28
CA LYS A 58 6.00 -10.34 -0.97
C LYS A 58 5.29 -9.39 -0.01
N THR A 59 4.33 -9.88 0.75
CA THR A 59 3.62 -9.11 1.80
C THR A 59 4.56 -8.61 2.89
N THR A 60 5.59 -9.40 3.25
CA THR A 60 6.59 -9.00 4.24
C THR A 60 7.44 -7.84 3.73
N MET A 61 7.81 -7.84 2.44
CA MET A 61 8.50 -6.72 1.80
C MET A 61 7.67 -5.44 1.87
N ILE A 62 6.39 -5.49 1.46
CA ILE A 62 5.48 -4.34 1.53
C ILE A 62 5.35 -3.84 2.98
N LYS A 63 5.17 -4.76 3.94
CA LYS A 63 5.08 -4.40 5.37
C LYS A 63 6.38 -3.79 5.90
N ALA A 64 7.54 -4.24 5.43
CA ALA A 64 8.83 -3.66 5.80
C ALA A 64 8.98 -2.23 5.23
N ILE A 65 8.61 -2.02 3.96
CA ILE A 65 8.60 -0.69 3.34
C ILE A 65 7.69 0.28 4.11
N LEU A 66 6.53 -0.19 4.57
CA LEU A 66 5.58 0.58 5.38
C LEU A 66 5.97 0.70 6.87
N GLY A 67 7.11 0.14 7.29
CA GLY A 67 7.51 0.13 8.70
C GLY A 67 6.55 -0.62 9.63
N LEU A 68 5.70 -1.51 9.08
CA LEU A 68 4.74 -2.33 9.84
C LEU A 68 5.40 -3.57 10.46
N VAL A 69 6.55 -3.95 9.96
CA VAL A 69 7.42 -4.98 10.53
C VAL A 69 8.82 -4.40 10.70
N ARG A 70 9.49 -4.80 11.77
CA ARG A 70 10.85 -4.32 12.07
C ARG A 70 11.86 -5.12 11.24
N ALA A 71 12.74 -4.41 10.53
CA ALA A 71 13.91 -5.01 9.92
C ALA A 71 14.90 -5.47 11.02
N ALA A 72 15.48 -6.65 10.83
CA ALA A 72 16.59 -7.14 11.63
C ALA A 72 17.92 -6.52 11.19
N ALA A 73 18.06 -6.25 9.88
CA ALA A 73 19.18 -5.55 9.27
C ALA A 73 18.71 -4.81 8.00
N GLY A 74 19.56 -3.92 7.49
CA GLY A 74 19.28 -3.13 6.30
C GLY A 74 18.42 -1.90 6.57
N GLN A 75 18.05 -1.21 5.50
CA GLN A 75 17.25 -0.01 5.57
C GLN A 75 16.26 0.10 4.41
N VAL A 76 15.22 0.92 4.62
CA VAL A 76 14.24 1.29 3.60
C VAL A 76 14.11 2.80 3.58
N LEU A 77 14.26 3.38 2.39
CA LEU A 77 14.10 4.81 2.16
C LEU A 77 12.99 5.05 1.13
N ILE A 78 12.19 6.08 1.37
CA ILE A 78 11.17 6.61 0.47
C ILE A 78 11.61 8.02 0.06
N TYR A 79 11.91 8.23 -1.21
CA TYR A 79 12.51 9.47 -1.70
C TYR A 79 13.72 9.91 -0.85
N GLY A 80 14.61 8.97 -0.53
CA GLY A 80 15.83 9.19 0.26
C GLY A 80 15.61 9.43 1.75
N ARG A 81 14.39 9.22 2.30
CA ARG A 81 14.06 9.42 3.71
C ARG A 81 13.35 8.21 4.32
N PRO A 82 13.47 7.98 5.62
CA PRO A 82 12.71 6.92 6.30
C PRO A 82 11.19 7.07 6.10
N TYR A 83 10.47 5.96 6.00
CA TYR A 83 9.00 5.95 5.85
C TYR A 83 8.28 6.80 6.92
N THR A 84 8.78 6.83 8.15
CA THR A 84 8.19 7.61 9.25
C THR A 84 8.06 9.10 8.94
N GLU A 85 8.93 9.64 8.09
CA GLU A 85 8.91 11.02 7.62
C GLU A 85 8.08 11.19 6.34
N GLN A 86 7.81 10.10 5.64
CA GLN A 86 7.20 10.07 4.31
C GLN A 86 5.83 9.38 4.27
N ARG A 87 5.16 9.18 5.41
CA ARG A 87 3.87 8.46 5.50
C ARG A 87 2.79 9.01 4.59
N ARG A 88 2.80 10.31 4.32
CA ARG A 88 1.76 10.98 3.51
C ARG A 88 1.94 10.77 2.01
N VAL A 89 3.15 10.40 1.56
CA VAL A 89 3.42 10.19 0.13
C VAL A 89 3.19 8.75 -0.29
N VAL A 90 2.84 7.86 0.63
CA VAL A 90 2.61 6.43 0.36
C VAL A 90 1.16 6.06 0.63
N GLY A 91 0.44 5.66 -0.40
CA GLY A 91 -0.87 5.00 -0.32
C GLY A 91 -0.70 3.49 -0.24
N TYR A 92 -1.53 2.82 0.58
CA TYR A 92 -1.47 1.37 0.74
C TYR A 92 -2.84 0.71 0.51
N VAL A 93 -2.85 -0.28 -0.36
CA VAL A 93 -3.99 -1.17 -0.58
C VAL A 93 -3.64 -2.54 0.02
N PRO A 94 -4.23 -2.92 1.16
CA PRO A 94 -3.94 -4.18 1.83
C PRO A 94 -4.56 -5.36 1.10
N GLN A 95 -4.01 -6.55 1.35
CA GLN A 95 -4.60 -7.80 0.94
C GLN A 95 -6.00 -7.96 1.54
N ARG A 96 -6.95 -8.45 0.75
CA ARG A 96 -8.36 -8.58 1.12
C ARG A 96 -8.60 -9.34 2.44
N GLY A 97 -7.87 -10.42 2.67
CA GLY A 97 -8.01 -11.27 3.86
C GLY A 97 -7.64 -10.60 5.19
N THR A 98 -7.06 -9.41 5.17
CA THR A 98 -6.64 -8.68 6.38
C THR A 98 -7.62 -7.59 6.81
N VAL A 99 -8.73 -7.42 6.09
CA VAL A 99 -9.72 -6.36 6.33
C VAL A 99 -10.97 -6.96 6.96
N ASP A 100 -11.48 -6.33 8.03
CA ASP A 100 -12.79 -6.64 8.59
C ASP A 100 -13.89 -6.03 7.70
N TRP A 101 -14.51 -6.88 6.90
CA TRP A 101 -15.56 -6.49 5.96
C TRP A 101 -16.95 -6.40 6.59
N ASP A 102 -17.13 -6.92 7.80
CA ASP A 102 -18.43 -6.91 8.52
C ASP A 102 -18.64 -5.62 9.32
N PHE A 103 -17.64 -4.73 9.31
CA PHE A 103 -17.75 -3.42 9.94
C PHE A 103 -18.89 -2.60 9.31
N PRO A 104 -19.87 -2.08 10.09
CA PRO A 104 -21.07 -1.41 9.58
C PRO A 104 -20.76 0.01 9.09
N THR A 105 -20.12 0.11 7.93
CA THR A 105 -19.74 1.38 7.31
C THR A 105 -20.14 1.44 5.85
N THR A 106 -20.40 2.64 5.33
CA THR A 106 -20.71 2.81 3.92
C THR A 106 -19.45 2.85 3.07
N VAL A 107 -19.60 2.54 1.78
CA VAL A 107 -18.53 2.66 0.78
C VAL A 107 -17.89 4.05 0.80
N LEU A 108 -18.70 5.10 0.85
CA LEU A 108 -18.22 6.47 0.90
C LEU A 108 -17.40 6.76 2.16
N ASP A 109 -17.85 6.25 3.31
CA ASP A 109 -17.12 6.44 4.57
C ASP A 109 -15.76 5.76 4.54
N VAL A 110 -15.67 4.54 3.98
CA VAL A 110 -14.41 3.83 3.79
C VAL A 110 -13.43 4.65 2.95
N VAL A 111 -13.90 5.25 1.85
CA VAL A 111 -13.03 6.08 0.99
C VAL A 111 -12.62 7.37 1.71
N MET A 112 -13.56 8.04 2.42
CA MET A 112 -13.24 9.23 3.22
C MET A 112 -12.18 8.97 4.31
N MET A 113 -12.11 7.74 4.87
CA MET A 113 -11.06 7.38 5.83
C MET A 113 -9.65 7.55 5.26
N GLY A 114 -9.48 7.47 3.93
CA GLY A 114 -8.21 7.75 3.26
C GLY A 114 -7.69 9.16 3.50
N ARG A 115 -8.56 10.13 3.78
CA ARG A 115 -8.22 11.54 4.04
C ARG A 115 -7.96 11.87 5.52
N TYR A 116 -8.25 10.96 6.45
CA TYR A 116 -8.13 11.24 7.89
C TYR A 116 -6.72 11.60 8.33
N GLY A 117 -5.69 11.07 7.66
CA GLY A 117 -4.30 11.43 7.92
C GLY A 117 -3.97 12.91 7.66
N GLU A 118 -4.72 13.58 6.78
CA GLU A 118 -4.55 15.01 6.47
C GLU A 118 -5.36 15.91 7.40
N LEU A 119 -6.53 15.44 7.85
CA LEU A 119 -7.45 16.23 8.67
C LEU A 119 -6.95 16.45 10.08
N GLY A 120 -6.10 15.55 10.61
CA GLY A 120 -5.69 15.56 12.00
C GLY A 120 -6.84 15.20 12.97
N TRP A 121 -6.55 15.11 14.26
CA TRP A 121 -7.45 14.55 15.29
C TRP A 121 -8.69 15.40 15.60
N LEU A 122 -8.66 16.69 15.28
CA LEU A 122 -9.71 17.64 15.69
C LEU A 122 -10.69 18.04 14.59
N ARG A 123 -10.42 17.67 13.33
CA ARG A 123 -11.29 18.06 12.21
C ARG A 123 -12.16 16.89 11.76
N ARG A 124 -13.46 17.12 11.68
CA ARG A 124 -14.40 16.18 11.07
C ARG A 124 -14.35 16.33 9.55
N PRO A 125 -14.45 15.21 8.78
CA PRO A 125 -14.61 15.27 7.33
C PRO A 125 -15.77 16.17 6.94
N GLY A 126 -15.53 17.09 6.01
CA GLY A 126 -16.53 18.03 5.52
C GLY A 126 -16.96 17.74 4.09
N LYS A 127 -17.54 18.76 3.45
CA LYS A 127 -18.00 18.70 2.06
C LYS A 127 -16.86 18.39 1.10
N LYS A 128 -15.69 19.00 1.31
CA LYS A 128 -14.50 18.82 0.46
C LYS A 128 -13.99 17.36 0.44
N GLU A 129 -13.94 16.73 1.61
CA GLU A 129 -13.51 15.35 1.74
C GLU A 129 -14.51 14.40 1.09
N ARG A 130 -15.80 14.69 1.23
CA ARG A 130 -16.88 13.92 0.58
C ARG A 130 -16.83 14.04 -0.94
N GLU A 131 -16.59 15.23 -1.48
CA GLU A 131 -16.44 15.46 -2.92
C GLU A 131 -15.21 14.72 -3.47
N ALA A 132 -14.06 14.81 -2.79
CA ALA A 132 -12.86 14.07 -3.17
C ALA A 132 -13.07 12.55 -3.13
N ALA A 133 -13.77 12.05 -2.12
CA ALA A 133 -14.10 10.63 -2.03
C ALA A 133 -15.06 10.17 -3.15
N MET A 134 -16.04 11.00 -3.53
CA MET A 134 -16.91 10.71 -4.67
C MET A 134 -16.13 10.68 -5.98
N GLN A 135 -15.24 11.62 -6.23
CA GLN A 135 -14.37 11.61 -7.41
C GLN A 135 -13.49 10.36 -7.47
N ALA A 136 -12.92 9.94 -6.33
CA ALA A 136 -12.14 8.70 -6.28
C ALA A 136 -13.00 7.46 -6.55
N LEU A 137 -14.27 7.44 -6.11
CA LEU A 137 -15.23 6.37 -6.44
C LEU A 137 -15.59 6.35 -7.93
N GLU A 138 -15.76 7.52 -8.56
CA GLU A 138 -15.98 7.64 -10.00
C GLU A 138 -14.82 7.05 -10.81
N GLN A 139 -13.57 7.33 -10.41
CA GLN A 139 -12.37 6.79 -11.07
C GLN A 139 -12.32 5.26 -11.11
N VAL A 140 -12.96 4.60 -10.15
CA VAL A 140 -13.00 3.13 -10.07
C VAL A 140 -14.38 2.53 -10.45
N GLY A 141 -15.33 3.37 -10.92
CA GLY A 141 -16.68 2.97 -11.32
C GLY A 141 -17.54 2.44 -10.16
N MET A 142 -17.43 3.06 -8.99
CA MET A 142 -18.11 2.64 -7.76
C MET A 142 -19.02 3.73 -7.16
N GLU A 143 -19.23 4.84 -7.85
CA GLU A 143 -20.03 5.99 -7.36
C GLU A 143 -21.48 5.61 -7.03
N ALA A 144 -22.10 4.73 -7.84
CA ALA A 144 -23.48 4.24 -7.63
C ALA A 144 -23.63 3.46 -6.31
N PHE A 145 -22.52 2.94 -5.76
CA PHE A 145 -22.51 2.15 -4.53
C PHE A 145 -22.15 2.98 -3.29
N ALA A 146 -21.92 4.27 -3.41
CA ALA A 146 -21.42 5.14 -2.34
C ALA A 146 -22.18 5.03 -1.01
N LYS A 147 -23.49 4.82 -1.06
CA LYS A 147 -24.37 4.71 0.12
C LYS A 147 -24.57 3.27 0.62
N ARG A 148 -24.08 2.25 -0.11
CA ARG A 148 -24.19 0.85 0.32
C ARG A 148 -23.21 0.54 1.44
N GLN A 149 -23.53 -0.43 2.27
CA GLN A 149 -22.59 -0.98 3.24
C GLN A 149 -21.51 -1.77 2.52
N ILE A 150 -20.28 -1.70 3.01
CA ILE A 150 -19.13 -2.38 2.41
C ILE A 150 -19.30 -3.91 2.38
N SER A 151 -19.96 -4.47 3.40
CA SER A 151 -20.28 -5.91 3.50
C SER A 151 -21.21 -6.42 2.39
N GLN A 152 -22.01 -5.55 1.76
CA GLN A 152 -22.95 -5.90 0.70
C GLN A 152 -22.30 -5.97 -0.70
N LEU A 153 -21.02 -5.71 -0.79
CA LEU A 153 -20.28 -5.69 -2.05
C LEU A 153 -19.63 -7.05 -2.34
N SER A 154 -19.52 -7.38 -3.64
CA SER A 154 -18.70 -8.50 -4.07
C SER A 154 -17.22 -8.23 -3.77
N GLY A 155 -16.38 -9.29 -3.72
CA GLY A 155 -14.95 -9.14 -3.44
C GLY A 155 -14.22 -8.18 -4.37
N GLY A 156 -14.47 -8.25 -5.67
CA GLY A 156 -13.88 -7.32 -6.63
C GLY A 156 -14.37 -5.86 -6.47
N GLN A 157 -15.63 -5.67 -6.01
CA GLN A 157 -16.14 -4.35 -5.69
C GLN A 157 -15.45 -3.79 -4.43
N GLN A 158 -15.28 -4.61 -3.40
CA GLN A 158 -14.57 -4.24 -2.17
C GLN A 158 -13.13 -3.80 -2.48
N GLN A 159 -12.41 -4.54 -3.34
CA GLN A 159 -11.06 -4.15 -3.77
C GLN A 159 -11.04 -2.80 -4.48
N ARG A 160 -11.99 -2.54 -5.39
CA ARG A 160 -12.10 -1.23 -6.06
C ARG A 160 -12.35 -0.10 -5.06
N VAL A 161 -13.16 -0.32 -4.02
CA VAL A 161 -13.37 0.67 -2.95
C VAL A 161 -12.07 0.95 -2.18
N PHE A 162 -11.27 -0.08 -1.89
CA PHE A 162 -9.97 0.11 -1.24
C PHE A 162 -8.95 0.80 -2.14
N LEU A 163 -9.03 0.56 -3.45
CA LEU A 163 -8.25 1.34 -4.42
C LEU A 163 -8.67 2.82 -4.39
N ALA A 164 -9.97 3.12 -4.43
CA ALA A 164 -10.48 4.50 -4.29
C ALA A 164 -10.01 5.15 -2.98
N ARG A 165 -10.01 4.39 -1.86
CA ARG A 165 -9.49 4.85 -0.57
C ARG A 165 -8.00 5.22 -0.63
N ALA A 166 -7.20 4.49 -1.40
CA ALA A 166 -5.81 4.85 -1.61
C ALA A 166 -5.69 6.08 -2.54
N LEU A 167 -6.43 6.11 -3.64
CA LEU A 167 -6.40 7.20 -4.61
C LEU A 167 -6.79 8.55 -4.01
N VAL A 168 -7.78 8.59 -3.11
CA VAL A 168 -8.21 9.84 -2.46
C VAL A 168 -7.13 10.50 -1.61
N GLN A 169 -6.08 9.74 -1.22
CA GLN A 169 -4.90 10.29 -0.51
C GLN A 169 -4.01 11.13 -1.42
N ASN A 170 -4.16 11.01 -2.75
CA ASN A 170 -3.30 11.66 -3.73
C ASN A 170 -1.79 11.43 -3.44
N ALA A 171 -1.44 10.19 -3.12
CA ALA A 171 -0.09 9.80 -2.76
C ALA A 171 0.83 9.75 -3.99
N GLY A 172 2.13 9.95 -3.78
CA GLY A 172 3.14 9.83 -4.84
C GLY A 172 3.52 8.37 -5.16
N ILE A 173 3.28 7.45 -4.22
CA ILE A 173 3.58 6.02 -4.33
C ILE A 173 2.36 5.23 -3.87
N TYR A 174 2.00 4.18 -4.61
CA TYR A 174 0.96 3.24 -4.21
C TYR A 174 1.54 1.84 -4.06
N LEU A 175 1.49 1.29 -2.86
CA LEU A 175 1.84 -0.10 -2.57
C LEU A 175 0.57 -0.93 -2.54
N MET A 176 0.52 -2.01 -3.33
CA MET A 176 -0.64 -2.88 -3.43
C MET A 176 -0.24 -4.32 -3.13
N ASP A 177 -0.93 -4.95 -2.19
CA ASP A 177 -0.69 -6.34 -1.80
C ASP A 177 -1.81 -7.22 -2.34
N GLU A 178 -1.54 -7.97 -3.41
CA GLU A 178 -2.50 -8.83 -4.13
C GLU A 178 -3.79 -8.05 -4.51
N PRO A 179 -3.69 -7.05 -5.38
CA PRO A 179 -4.82 -6.16 -5.69
C PRO A 179 -5.93 -6.81 -6.55
N PHE A 180 -5.73 -8.06 -7.03
CA PHE A 180 -6.66 -8.78 -7.94
C PHE A 180 -6.95 -10.20 -7.47
#